data_0f1349d691e580b627413154d401a553
#
_entry.id   0f1349d691e580b627413154d401a553
#
_cell.length_a   1.000
_cell.length_b   1.000
_cell.length_c   1.000
_cell.angle_alpha   90.00
_cell.angle_beta   90.00
_cell.angle_gamma   90.00
#
_symmetry.space_group_name_H-M   'P 1'
#
loop_
_entity.id
_entity.type
_entity.pdbx_description
1 polymer ?
#
loop_
_entity_poly.entity_id
_entity_poly.type
_entity_poly.pdbx_seq_one_letter_code
_entity_poly.pdbx_strand_id
1 'polypeptide(L)'
;LKVARDKALEIIDFVDLIEKRHHYAKELSTGQRKRLELARALATDPKLLLMDEVTGGVDQRTIPGLVELVLKLKKNGITVVTIEHNMKIIMDISDRILALNQGKRIAFDIPKNISQNSQVIDAYLGTVDAA
;
A
#
# COMPACT_ATOMS: atom_id res chain seq x y z
N LEU A 1 22.75 21.12 -3.88
CA LEU A 1 22.19 20.99 -2.50
C LEU A 1 20.79 21.60 -2.39
N LYS A 2 20.54 22.83 -2.87
CA LYS A 2 19.21 23.47 -2.78
C LYS A 2 18.14 22.65 -3.50
N VAL A 3 18.35 22.27 -4.75
CA VAL A 3 17.40 21.47 -5.57
C VAL A 3 17.05 20.14 -4.90
N ALA A 4 18.04 19.43 -4.35
CA ALA A 4 17.78 18.17 -3.65
C ALA A 4 16.95 18.36 -2.37
N ARG A 5 17.19 19.46 -1.66
CA ARG A 5 16.40 19.81 -0.46
C ARG A 5 14.96 20.17 -0.82
N ASP A 6 14.76 20.96 -1.86
CA ASP A 6 13.42 21.35 -2.31
C ASP A 6 12.62 20.12 -2.76
N LYS A 7 13.23 19.23 -3.55
CA LYS A 7 12.61 17.93 -3.92
C LYS A 7 12.28 17.06 -2.70
N ALA A 8 13.16 17.00 -1.71
CA ALA A 8 12.89 16.25 -0.48
C ALA A 8 11.69 16.82 0.29
N LEU A 9 11.57 18.15 0.38
CA LEU A 9 10.44 18.80 1.04
C LEU A 9 9.11 18.53 0.30
N GLU A 10 9.11 18.59 -1.04
CA GLU A 10 7.94 18.24 -1.85
C GLU A 10 7.47 16.80 -1.59
N ILE A 11 8.40 15.86 -1.51
CA ILE A 11 8.08 14.45 -1.24
C ILE A 11 7.56 14.27 0.20
N ILE A 12 8.16 14.93 1.18
CA ILE A 12 7.73 14.90 2.58
C ILE A 12 6.32 15.47 2.73
N ASP A 13 6.01 16.55 2.01
CA ASP A 13 4.67 17.12 1.97
C ASP A 13 3.68 16.16 1.29
N PHE A 14 4.06 15.58 0.17
CA PHE A 14 3.24 14.60 -0.56
C PHE A 14 2.81 13.42 0.31
N VAL A 15 3.66 12.95 1.21
CA VAL A 15 3.36 11.84 2.13
C VAL A 15 2.76 12.30 3.46
N ASP A 16 2.34 13.56 3.59
CA ASP A 16 1.76 14.18 4.78
C ASP A 16 2.68 14.12 6.03
N LEU A 17 3.97 14.38 5.84
CA LEU A 17 4.96 14.42 6.91
C LEU A 17 5.62 15.80 7.08
N ILE A 18 5.13 16.85 6.41
CA ILE A 18 5.77 18.17 6.42
C ILE A 18 5.92 18.76 7.82
N GLU A 19 4.92 18.56 8.70
CA GLU A 19 4.97 19.00 10.09
C GLU A 19 6.01 18.23 10.93
N LYS A 20 6.44 17.08 10.44
CA LYS A 20 7.43 16.20 11.09
C LYS A 20 8.85 16.34 10.52
N ARG A 21 9.07 17.24 9.57
CA ARG A 21 10.35 17.37 8.83
C ARG A 21 11.58 17.59 9.70
N HIS A 22 11.41 18.07 10.94
CA HIS A 22 12.49 18.31 11.90
C HIS A 22 12.56 17.27 13.02
N HIS A 23 11.68 16.26 13.00
CA HIS A 23 11.69 15.18 13.99
C HIS A 23 12.64 14.06 13.57
N TYR A 24 13.19 13.36 14.54
CA TYR A 24 13.94 12.13 14.27
C TYR A 24 12.99 11.00 13.89
N ALA A 25 13.43 10.12 12.98
CA ALA A 25 12.61 8.98 12.52
C ALA A 25 12.13 8.07 13.67
N LYS A 26 12.91 7.95 14.75
CA LYS A 26 12.53 7.18 15.95
C LYS A 26 11.33 7.75 16.72
N GLU A 27 11.01 9.03 16.52
CA GLU A 27 9.89 9.71 17.16
C GLU A 27 8.57 9.57 16.40
N LEU A 28 8.64 9.03 15.18
CA LEU A 28 7.49 8.83 14.33
C LEU A 28 6.69 7.59 14.77
N SER A 29 5.36 7.68 14.68
CA SER A 29 4.47 6.53 14.83
C SER A 29 4.71 5.49 13.73
N THR A 30 4.19 4.27 13.88
CA THR A 30 4.33 3.21 12.87
C THR A 30 3.79 3.66 11.51
N GLY A 31 2.60 4.26 11.46
CA GLY A 31 2.04 4.78 10.21
C GLY A 31 2.87 5.91 9.59
N GLN A 32 3.42 6.81 10.41
CA GLN A 32 4.33 7.86 9.93
C GLN A 32 5.65 7.28 9.40
N ARG A 33 6.18 6.23 10.02
CA ARG A 33 7.36 5.52 9.50
C ARG A 33 7.08 4.86 8.15
N LYS A 34 5.91 4.24 7.97
CA LYS A 34 5.49 3.70 6.66
C LYS A 34 5.43 4.79 5.57
N ARG A 35 4.91 5.97 5.91
CA ARG A 35 4.95 7.14 5.00
C ARG A 35 6.37 7.60 4.70
N LEU A 36 7.27 7.59 5.67
CA LEU A 36 8.68 7.93 5.46
C LEU A 36 9.40 6.90 4.58
N GLU A 37 9.15 5.60 4.76
CA GLU A 37 9.67 4.55 3.88
C GLU A 37 9.25 4.79 2.44
N LEU A 38 7.97 5.12 2.22
CA LEU A 38 7.44 5.46 0.91
C LEU A 38 8.09 6.72 0.34
N ALA A 39 8.27 7.78 1.16
CA ALA A 39 8.95 9.01 0.74
C ALA A 39 10.39 8.74 0.27
N ARG A 40 11.11 7.87 0.95
CA ARG A 40 12.47 7.45 0.55
C ARG A 40 12.48 6.73 -0.79
N ALA A 41 11.51 5.85 -1.04
CA ALA A 41 11.37 5.19 -2.34
C ALA A 41 11.03 6.21 -3.44
N LEU A 42 10.12 7.15 -3.19
CA LEU A 42 9.74 8.20 -4.14
C LEU A 42 10.90 9.15 -4.50
N ALA A 43 11.87 9.32 -3.59
CA ALA A 43 13.05 10.17 -3.85
C ALA A 43 13.93 9.65 -5.02
N THR A 44 13.78 8.39 -5.41
CA THR A 44 14.47 7.80 -6.57
C THR A 44 13.74 8.04 -7.90
N ASP A 45 12.60 8.73 -7.88
CA ASP A 45 11.77 9.01 -9.06
C ASP A 45 11.29 7.74 -9.79
N PRO A 46 10.67 6.78 -9.07
CA PRO A 46 10.35 5.48 -9.62
C PRO A 46 9.15 5.53 -10.58
N LYS A 47 9.19 4.72 -11.63
CA LYS A 47 8.03 4.42 -12.48
C LYS A 47 7.23 3.22 -11.96
N LEU A 48 7.90 2.34 -11.22
CA LEU A 48 7.35 1.15 -10.59
C LEU A 48 7.74 1.13 -9.12
N LEU A 49 6.75 0.95 -8.26
CA LEU A 49 6.91 0.82 -6.82
C LEU A 49 6.43 -0.56 -6.36
N LEU A 50 7.30 -1.26 -5.66
CA LEU A 50 6.98 -2.54 -5.04
C LEU A 50 6.78 -2.31 -3.53
N MET A 51 5.63 -2.74 -3.02
CA MET A 51 5.28 -2.58 -1.61
C MET A 51 4.90 -3.93 -1.00
N ASP A 52 5.42 -4.18 0.18
CA ASP A 52 5.12 -5.40 0.94
C ASP A 52 4.46 -5.02 2.26
N GLU A 53 3.17 -5.36 2.39
CA GLU A 53 2.34 -5.13 3.58
C GLU A 53 2.46 -3.70 4.15
N VAL A 54 2.20 -2.69 3.31
CA VAL A 54 2.33 -1.27 3.70
C VAL A 54 1.46 -0.91 4.91
N THR A 55 0.36 -1.65 5.12
CA THR A 55 -0.57 -1.46 6.24
C THR A 55 -0.26 -2.36 7.45
N GLY A 56 0.76 -3.22 7.36
CA GLY A 56 1.14 -4.13 8.42
C GLY A 56 1.58 -3.41 9.70
N GLY A 57 1.00 -3.79 10.84
CA GLY A 57 1.32 -3.21 12.15
C GLY A 57 0.87 -1.76 12.37
N VAL A 58 0.04 -1.22 11.47
CA VAL A 58 -0.48 0.15 11.54
C VAL A 58 -1.83 0.16 12.27
N ASP A 59 -2.07 1.20 13.08
CA ASP A 59 -3.37 1.45 13.72
C ASP A 59 -4.48 1.58 12.66
N GLN A 60 -5.61 0.94 12.93
CA GLN A 60 -6.80 0.92 12.04
C GLN A 60 -7.24 2.31 11.58
N ARG A 61 -7.09 3.33 12.44
CA ARG A 61 -7.45 4.73 12.11
C ARG A 61 -6.50 5.36 11.09
N THR A 62 -5.28 4.86 10.99
CA THR A 62 -4.24 5.38 10.09
C THR A 62 -4.32 4.73 8.70
N ILE A 63 -4.89 3.54 8.59
CA ILE A 63 -5.00 2.77 7.34
C ILE A 63 -5.65 3.57 6.20
N PRO A 64 -6.80 4.27 6.40
CA PRO A 64 -7.42 5.03 5.32
C PRO A 64 -6.49 6.06 4.68
N GLY A 65 -5.67 6.75 5.48
CA GLY A 65 -4.69 7.71 4.97
C GLY A 65 -3.56 7.07 4.17
N LEU A 66 -3.16 5.83 4.48
CA LEU A 66 -2.19 5.09 3.67
C LEU A 66 -2.81 4.61 2.35
N VAL A 67 -4.05 4.13 2.38
CA VAL A 67 -4.82 3.76 1.18
C VAL A 67 -4.96 4.96 0.25
N GLU A 68 -5.34 6.12 0.77
CA GLU A 68 -5.44 7.35 -0.02
C GLU A 68 -4.10 7.73 -0.66
N LEU A 69 -3.00 7.58 0.08
CA LEU A 69 -1.67 7.84 -0.44
C LEU A 69 -1.30 6.92 -1.60
N VAL A 70 -1.63 5.63 -1.53
CA VAL A 70 -1.44 4.68 -2.64
C VAL A 70 -2.26 5.08 -3.86
N LEU A 71 -3.51 5.50 -3.67
CA LEU A 71 -4.35 5.99 -4.77
C LEU A 71 -3.80 7.27 -5.40
N LYS A 72 -3.24 8.19 -4.61
CA LYS A 72 -2.53 9.38 -5.13
C LYS A 72 -1.32 9.00 -5.98
N LEU A 73 -0.54 7.99 -5.58
CA LEU A 73 0.61 7.49 -6.37
C LEU A 73 0.16 6.97 -7.74
N LYS A 74 -0.89 6.16 -7.76
CA LYS A 74 -1.48 5.65 -9.01
C LYS A 74 -1.94 6.80 -9.91
N LYS A 75 -2.65 7.78 -9.35
CA LYS A 75 -3.13 8.96 -10.09
C LYS A 75 -1.98 9.78 -10.69
N ASN A 76 -0.81 9.79 -10.05
CA ASN A 76 0.40 10.44 -10.55
C ASN A 76 1.18 9.59 -11.56
N GLY A 77 0.62 8.47 -12.03
CA GLY A 77 1.20 7.64 -13.08
C GLY A 77 2.27 6.64 -12.59
N ILE A 78 2.41 6.45 -11.28
CA ILE A 78 3.32 5.44 -10.73
C ILE A 78 2.61 4.08 -10.77
N THR A 79 3.24 3.09 -11.40
CA THR A 79 2.78 1.71 -11.33
C THR A 79 3.10 1.15 -9.96
N VAL A 80 2.09 0.58 -9.29
CA VAL A 80 2.25 0.00 -7.95
C VAL A 80 1.96 -1.50 -8.01
N VAL A 81 2.88 -2.30 -7.51
CA VAL A 81 2.66 -3.70 -7.18
C VAL A 81 2.74 -3.85 -5.67
N THR A 82 1.66 -4.29 -5.05
CA THR A 82 1.62 -4.44 -3.60
C THR A 82 1.22 -5.85 -3.20
N ILE A 83 1.82 -6.35 -2.13
CA ILE A 83 1.41 -7.57 -1.44
C ILE A 83 0.64 -7.13 -0.19
N GLU A 84 -0.56 -7.62 -0.05
CA GLU A 84 -1.44 -7.37 1.10
C GLU A 84 -2.25 -8.62 1.43
N HIS A 85 -2.51 -8.84 2.69
CA HIS A 85 -3.38 -9.92 3.18
C HIS A 85 -4.76 -9.42 3.62
N ASN A 86 -4.96 -8.10 3.70
CA ASN A 86 -6.26 -7.51 4.01
C ASN A 86 -7.07 -7.35 2.71
N MET A 87 -8.09 -8.22 2.56
CA MET A 87 -8.93 -8.26 1.37
C MET A 87 -9.61 -6.93 1.06
N LYS A 88 -10.08 -6.21 2.07
CA LYS A 88 -10.72 -4.90 1.88
C LYS A 88 -9.76 -3.91 1.24
N ILE A 89 -8.54 -3.81 1.77
CA ILE A 89 -7.53 -2.88 1.26
C ILE A 89 -7.18 -3.21 -0.18
N ILE A 90 -6.88 -4.49 -0.47
CA ILE A 90 -6.47 -4.90 -1.81
C ILE A 90 -7.59 -4.66 -2.84
N MET A 91 -8.86 -4.87 -2.46
CA MET A 91 -10.01 -4.57 -3.30
C MET A 91 -10.16 -3.07 -3.59
N ASP A 92 -9.87 -2.21 -2.60
CA ASP A 92 -10.03 -0.76 -2.72
C ASP A 92 -8.94 -0.11 -3.58
N ILE A 93 -7.71 -0.66 -3.58
CA ILE A 93 -6.56 -0.01 -4.24
C ILE A 93 -6.18 -0.61 -5.59
N SER A 94 -6.59 -1.85 -5.89
CA SER A 94 -6.07 -2.59 -7.03
C SER A 94 -6.92 -2.43 -8.29
N ASP A 95 -6.27 -2.35 -9.43
CA ASP A 95 -6.92 -2.49 -10.74
C ASP A 95 -7.02 -3.96 -11.14
N ARG A 96 -6.03 -4.76 -10.74
CA ARG A 96 -6.00 -6.22 -10.93
C ARG A 96 -5.38 -6.89 -9.73
N ILE A 97 -5.86 -8.08 -9.41
CA ILE A 97 -5.42 -8.87 -8.26
C ILE A 97 -4.95 -10.24 -8.75
N LEU A 98 -3.74 -10.59 -8.34
CA LEU A 98 -3.19 -11.94 -8.43
C LEU A 98 -3.39 -12.64 -7.09
N ALA A 99 -4.24 -13.65 -7.03
CA ALA A 99 -4.43 -14.46 -5.85
C ALA A 99 -3.53 -15.70 -5.90
N LEU A 100 -2.76 -15.90 -4.84
CA LEU A 100 -1.84 -17.02 -4.68
C LEU A 100 -2.28 -17.88 -3.49
N ASN A 101 -2.17 -19.19 -3.63
CA ASN A 101 -2.32 -20.13 -2.52
C ASN A 101 -1.20 -21.17 -2.60
N GLN A 102 -0.43 -21.30 -1.52
CA GLN A 102 0.73 -22.21 -1.43
C GLN A 102 1.69 -22.09 -2.64
N GLY A 103 1.98 -20.84 -3.05
CA GLY A 103 2.88 -20.54 -4.17
C GLY A 103 2.28 -20.75 -5.56
N LYS A 104 1.00 -21.18 -5.67
CA LYS A 104 0.31 -21.36 -6.95
C LYS A 104 -0.69 -20.25 -7.21
N ARG A 105 -0.75 -19.79 -8.46
CA ARG A 105 -1.79 -18.86 -8.92
C ARG A 105 -3.14 -19.56 -8.94
N ILE A 106 -4.10 -19.03 -8.20
CA ILE A 106 -5.48 -19.50 -8.20
C ILE A 106 -6.43 -18.58 -8.99
N ALA A 107 -6.12 -17.28 -9.08
CA ALA A 107 -6.87 -16.33 -9.88
C ALA A 107 -6.01 -15.13 -10.27
N PHE A 108 -6.37 -14.47 -11.39
CA PHE A 108 -5.81 -13.18 -11.79
C PHE A 108 -6.87 -12.41 -12.55
N ASP A 109 -7.49 -11.43 -11.90
CA ASP A 109 -8.62 -10.70 -12.48
C ASP A 109 -8.80 -9.32 -11.80
N ILE A 110 -9.84 -8.59 -12.24
CA ILE A 110 -10.29 -7.36 -11.57
C ILE A 110 -10.89 -7.69 -10.19
N PRO A 111 -10.89 -6.73 -9.25
CA PRO A 111 -11.37 -6.95 -7.87
C PRO A 111 -12.77 -7.56 -7.80
N LYS A 112 -13.70 -7.10 -8.64
CA LYS A 112 -15.08 -7.62 -8.67
C LYS A 112 -15.13 -9.13 -8.93
N ASN A 113 -14.35 -9.63 -9.87
CA ASN A 113 -14.33 -11.05 -10.21
C ASN A 113 -13.60 -11.88 -9.14
N ILE A 114 -12.53 -11.32 -8.56
CA ILE A 114 -11.80 -11.95 -7.46
C ILE A 114 -12.69 -12.15 -6.24
N SER A 115 -13.52 -11.17 -5.88
CA SER A 115 -14.43 -11.26 -4.72
C SER A 115 -15.51 -12.34 -4.87
N GLN A 116 -15.77 -12.78 -6.09
CA GLN A 116 -16.78 -13.79 -6.42
C GLN A 116 -16.17 -15.17 -6.78
N ASN A 117 -14.85 -15.26 -6.79
CA ASN A 117 -14.15 -16.50 -7.15
C ASN A 117 -14.15 -17.47 -5.96
N SER A 118 -14.77 -18.66 -6.14
CA SER A 118 -14.90 -19.66 -5.08
C SER A 118 -13.55 -20.11 -4.53
N GLN A 119 -12.55 -20.33 -5.38
CA GLN A 119 -11.20 -20.76 -4.94
C GLN A 119 -10.52 -19.69 -4.09
N VAL A 120 -10.75 -18.39 -4.38
CA VAL A 120 -10.23 -17.29 -3.57
C VAL A 120 -10.97 -17.21 -2.24
N ILE A 121 -12.30 -17.34 -2.27
CA ILE A 121 -13.14 -17.34 -1.06
C ILE A 121 -12.69 -18.46 -0.13
N ASP A 122 -12.56 -19.68 -0.63
CA ASP A 122 -12.14 -20.84 0.16
C ASP A 122 -10.72 -20.68 0.73
N ALA A 123 -9.79 -20.09 -0.04
CA ALA A 123 -8.40 -19.91 0.38
C ALA A 123 -8.19 -18.80 1.42
N TYR A 124 -8.96 -17.71 1.35
CA TYR A 124 -8.72 -16.50 2.15
C TYR A 124 -9.79 -16.19 3.19
N LEU A 125 -11.03 -16.61 2.97
CA LEU A 125 -12.13 -16.37 3.90
C LEU A 125 -12.50 -17.59 4.73
N GLY A 126 -11.93 -18.74 4.40
CA GLY A 126 -12.26 -20.03 4.98
C GLY A 126 -13.60 -20.56 4.47
N THR A 127 -13.78 -21.86 4.47
CA THR A 127 -15.10 -22.46 4.42
C THR A 127 -15.86 -21.99 5.66
N VAL A 128 -16.91 -21.21 5.48
CA VAL A 128 -17.94 -21.12 6.51
C VAL A 128 -18.45 -22.56 6.65
N ASP A 129 -17.93 -23.26 7.66
CA ASP A 129 -18.45 -24.60 7.99
C ASP A 129 -19.96 -24.46 8.13
N ALA A 130 -20.67 -25.02 7.18
CA ALA A 130 -22.09 -25.26 7.28
C ALA A 130 -22.28 -26.25 8.42
N ALA A 131 -22.51 -25.72 9.61
CA ALA A 131 -23.03 -26.48 10.73
C ALA A 131 -24.55 -26.52 10.65
#